data_da7e94d279db2e5759575af6f37deae6
#
_entry.id   da7e94d279db2e5759575af6f37deae6
#
_cell.length_a   1.000
_cell.length_b   1.000
_cell.length_c   1.000
_cell.angle_alpha   90.00
_cell.angle_beta   90.00
_cell.angle_gamma   90.00
#
_symmetry.space_group_name_H-M   'P 1'
#
loop_
_entity.id
_entity.type
_entity.pdbx_description
1 polymer ?
#
loop_
_entity_poly.entity_id
_entity_poly.type
_entity_poly.pdbx_seq_one_letter_code
_entity_poly.pdbx_strand_id
1 'polypeptide(L)'
;VVRTTVLIADDHDDFRRSAAALLDAEGFEVVGGVADGAAVVEAVELLRPDVVLLDVQLPDIDGFAIAESLAQTHDPPQVVLISSRDAAAYGPRIQTAHALGFLAKRELSGAALAALVG
;
A
#
# COMPACT_ATOMS: atom_id res chain seq x y z
N VAL A 1 -6.25 22.27 -4.83
CA VAL A 1 -6.52 20.88 -5.24
C VAL A 1 -6.14 19.93 -4.12
N VAL A 2 -7.07 19.08 -3.72
CA VAL A 2 -6.82 18.08 -2.70
C VAL A 2 -6.13 16.88 -3.36
N ARG A 3 -4.94 16.53 -2.85
CA ARG A 3 -4.19 15.39 -3.35
C ARG A 3 -4.61 14.12 -2.61
N THR A 4 -4.60 12.99 -3.31
CA THR A 4 -4.83 11.69 -2.68
C THR A 4 -3.66 11.38 -1.75
N THR A 5 -3.97 11.05 -0.50
CA THR A 5 -2.94 10.76 0.50
C THR A 5 -2.60 9.28 0.51
N VAL A 6 -1.31 8.97 0.69
CA VAL A 6 -0.78 7.60 0.61
C VAL A 6 0.10 7.31 1.82
N LEU A 7 -0.14 6.15 2.44
CA LEU A 7 0.75 5.56 3.43
C LEU A 7 1.49 4.41 2.76
N ILE A 8 2.81 4.34 2.92
CA ILE A 8 3.62 3.27 2.34
C ILE A 8 4.07 2.31 3.45
N ALA A 9 3.68 1.05 3.35
CA ALA A 9 4.04 0.01 4.30
C ALA A 9 4.99 -0.99 3.62
N ASP A 10 6.28 -0.91 3.94
CA ASP A 10 7.34 -1.71 3.34
C ASP A 10 8.56 -1.68 4.27
N ASP A 11 9.20 -2.82 4.49
CA ASP A 11 10.35 -2.91 5.40
C ASP A 11 11.68 -2.47 4.76
N HIS A 12 11.70 -2.17 3.46
CA HIS A 12 12.89 -1.68 2.76
C HIS A 12 12.92 -0.16 2.73
N ASP A 13 13.82 0.43 3.51
CA ASP A 13 13.94 1.89 3.62
C ASP A 13 14.15 2.57 2.28
N ASP A 14 15.01 2.00 1.44
CA ASP A 14 15.31 2.57 0.13
C ASP A 14 14.07 2.61 -0.76
N PHE A 15 13.29 1.54 -0.75
CA PHE A 15 12.05 1.52 -1.52
C PHE A 15 11.06 2.56 -1.00
N ARG A 16 10.86 2.66 0.33
CA ARG A 16 9.95 3.65 0.89
C ARG A 16 10.32 5.07 0.46
N ARG A 17 11.62 5.41 0.53
CA ARG A 17 12.09 6.74 0.13
C ARG A 17 11.89 7.00 -1.35
N SER A 18 12.25 6.03 -2.18
CA SER A 18 12.11 6.17 -3.65
C SER A 18 10.65 6.28 -4.05
N ALA A 19 9.79 5.45 -3.47
CA ALA A 19 8.36 5.46 -3.78
C ALA A 19 7.72 6.77 -3.32
N ALA A 20 8.10 7.27 -2.14
CA ALA A 20 7.58 8.54 -1.65
C ALA A 20 7.95 9.70 -2.57
N ALA A 21 9.21 9.78 -2.99
CA ALA A 21 9.65 10.82 -3.91
C ALA A 21 8.93 10.75 -5.25
N LEU A 22 8.78 9.54 -5.78
CA LEU A 22 8.10 9.31 -7.05
C LEU A 22 6.64 9.76 -6.99
N LEU A 23 5.92 9.30 -5.97
CA LEU A 23 4.49 9.58 -5.85
C LEU A 23 4.22 11.05 -5.55
N ASP A 24 5.04 11.68 -4.70
CA ASP A 24 4.92 13.11 -4.46
C ASP A 24 5.12 13.92 -5.74
N ALA A 25 6.08 13.52 -6.57
CA ALA A 25 6.32 14.19 -7.85
C ALA A 25 5.20 13.96 -8.86
N GLU A 26 4.44 12.88 -8.71
CA GLU A 26 3.40 12.50 -9.68
C GLU A 26 1.97 12.78 -9.20
N GLY A 27 1.82 13.62 -8.20
CA GLY A 27 0.51 14.16 -7.85
C GLY A 27 -0.14 13.59 -6.61
N PHE A 28 0.51 12.66 -5.92
CA PHE A 28 0.03 12.13 -4.64
C PHE A 28 0.70 12.86 -3.47
N GLU A 29 0.13 12.73 -2.29
CA GLU A 29 0.74 13.23 -1.06
C GLU A 29 1.06 12.03 -0.17
N VAL A 30 2.35 11.72 0.02
CA VAL A 30 2.76 10.62 0.90
C VAL A 30 2.80 11.16 2.33
N VAL A 31 1.91 10.64 3.17
CA VAL A 31 1.72 11.15 4.53
C VAL A 31 2.52 10.36 5.57
N GLY A 32 3.09 9.25 5.20
CA GLY A 32 3.93 8.48 6.11
C GLY A 32 4.43 7.18 5.51
N GLY A 33 5.32 6.53 6.24
CA GLY A 33 5.86 5.23 5.91
C GLY A 33 6.06 4.40 7.17
N VAL A 34 5.80 3.11 7.09
CA VAL A 34 5.99 2.18 8.20
C VAL A 34 6.71 0.94 7.68
N ALA A 35 7.43 0.26 8.58
CA ALA A 35 8.32 -0.85 8.22
C ALA A 35 7.76 -2.23 8.58
N ASP A 36 6.67 -2.31 9.31
CA ASP A 36 6.09 -3.59 9.73
C ASP A 36 4.57 -3.52 9.80
N GLY A 37 3.95 -4.70 9.94
CA GLY A 37 2.50 -4.82 9.92
C GLY A 37 1.82 -4.25 11.17
N ALA A 38 2.46 -4.38 12.32
CA ALA A 38 1.90 -3.85 13.57
C ALA A 38 1.74 -2.33 13.50
N ALA A 39 2.66 -1.65 12.82
CA ALA A 39 2.61 -0.20 12.68
C ALA A 39 1.55 0.28 11.68
N VAL A 40 1.10 -0.59 10.76
CA VAL A 40 0.15 -0.18 9.70
C VAL A 40 -1.18 0.27 10.29
N VAL A 41 -1.79 -0.54 11.13
CA VAL A 41 -3.12 -0.25 11.67
C VAL A 41 -3.09 1.04 12.50
N GLU A 42 -2.08 1.19 13.33
CA GLU A 42 -1.89 2.41 14.13
C GLU A 42 -1.71 3.65 13.25
N ALA A 43 -0.89 3.53 12.21
CA ALA A 43 -0.66 4.65 11.29
C ALA A 43 -1.91 5.02 10.51
N VAL A 44 -2.71 4.03 10.11
CA VAL A 44 -3.99 4.29 9.43
C VAL A 44 -4.94 5.05 10.34
N GLU A 45 -5.04 4.67 11.60
CA GLU A 45 -5.90 5.36 12.57
C GLU A 45 -5.45 6.81 12.79
N LEU A 46 -4.14 7.02 12.85
CA LEU A 46 -3.57 8.34 13.13
C LEU A 46 -3.59 9.26 11.92
N LEU A 47 -3.20 8.75 10.76
CA LEU A 47 -2.98 9.57 9.56
C LEU A 47 -4.18 9.60 8.62
N ARG A 48 -5.08 8.65 8.71
CA ARG A 48 -6.27 8.54 7.86
C ARG A 48 -5.94 8.69 6.38
N PRO A 49 -5.01 7.87 5.84
CA PRO A 49 -4.68 7.97 4.43
C PRO A 49 -5.83 7.50 3.54
N ASP A 50 -5.89 8.04 2.33
CA ASP A 50 -6.85 7.56 1.34
C ASP A 50 -6.45 6.18 0.82
N VAL A 51 -5.15 5.95 0.67
CA VAL A 51 -4.59 4.73 0.09
C VAL A 51 -3.45 4.21 0.96
N VAL A 52 -3.40 2.88 1.14
CA VAL A 52 -2.25 2.20 1.72
C VAL A 52 -1.59 1.38 0.63
N LEU A 53 -0.32 1.69 0.33
CA LEU A 53 0.55 0.84 -0.47
C LEU A 53 1.16 -0.18 0.48
N LEU A 54 0.78 -1.45 0.34
CA LEU A 54 1.04 -2.46 1.35
C LEU A 54 1.86 -3.61 0.76
N ASP A 55 3.09 -3.77 1.25
CA ASP A 55 3.92 -4.91 0.87
C ASP A 55 3.29 -6.20 1.36
N VAL A 56 3.19 -7.18 0.48
CA VAL A 56 2.69 -8.52 0.82
C VAL A 56 3.59 -9.19 1.85
N GLN A 57 4.91 -8.93 1.79
CA GLN A 57 5.91 -9.62 2.63
C GLN A 57 6.49 -8.68 3.68
N LEU A 58 5.73 -8.37 4.72
CA LEU A 58 6.24 -7.65 5.88
C LEU A 58 6.84 -8.63 6.88
N PRO A 59 7.78 -8.18 7.74
CA PRO A 59 8.55 -9.10 8.59
C PRO A 59 7.74 -9.80 9.67
N ASP A 60 6.64 -9.21 10.12
CA ASP A 60 5.86 -9.71 11.26
C ASP A 60 4.51 -10.29 10.85
N ILE A 61 3.82 -9.70 9.88
CA ILE A 61 2.47 -10.11 9.49
C ILE A 61 2.38 -10.12 7.97
N ASP A 62 1.70 -11.12 7.42
CA ASP A 62 1.42 -11.23 5.99
C ASP A 62 0.54 -10.04 5.54
N GLY A 63 0.90 -9.42 4.43
CA GLY A 63 0.17 -8.26 3.91
C GLY A 63 -1.29 -8.56 3.56
N PHE A 64 -1.59 -9.78 3.12
CA PHE A 64 -2.99 -10.16 2.86
C PHE A 64 -3.82 -10.13 4.14
N ALA A 65 -3.25 -10.58 5.26
CA ALA A 65 -3.93 -10.54 6.56
C ALA A 65 -4.16 -9.10 7.03
N ILE A 66 -3.19 -8.22 6.79
CA ILE A 66 -3.33 -6.80 7.14
C ILE A 66 -4.43 -6.16 6.29
N ALA A 67 -4.48 -6.44 5.00
CA ALA A 67 -5.52 -5.92 4.13
C ALA A 67 -6.92 -6.33 4.61
N GLU A 68 -7.06 -7.59 5.04
CA GLU A 68 -8.32 -8.07 5.61
C GLU A 68 -8.68 -7.32 6.89
N SER A 69 -7.72 -7.13 7.78
CA SER A 69 -7.95 -6.38 9.03
C SER A 69 -8.37 -4.94 8.75
N LEU A 70 -7.74 -4.28 7.81
CA LEU A 70 -8.08 -2.91 7.44
C LEU A 70 -9.48 -2.81 6.85
N ALA A 71 -9.90 -3.80 6.06
CA ALA A 71 -11.23 -3.83 5.44
C ALA A 71 -12.35 -3.89 6.47
N GLN A 72 -12.05 -4.38 7.66
CA GLN A 72 -13.04 -4.52 8.73
C GLN A 72 -13.11 -3.31 9.66
N THR A 73 -12.25 -2.32 9.46
CA THR A 73 -12.28 -1.09 10.25
C THR A 73 -13.42 -0.18 9.78
N HIS A 74 -13.78 0.78 10.63
CA HIS A 74 -14.73 1.80 10.23
C HIS A 74 -14.07 2.75 9.24
N ASP A 75 -14.69 2.96 8.09
CA ASP A 75 -14.17 3.83 7.03
C ASP A 75 -12.77 3.41 6.55
N PRO A 76 -12.67 2.19 5.97
CA PRO A 76 -11.36 1.64 5.61
C PRO A 76 -10.69 2.40 4.48
N PRO A 77 -9.34 2.48 4.48
CA PRO A 77 -8.62 3.04 3.35
C PRO A 77 -8.66 2.07 2.17
N GLN A 78 -8.38 2.59 0.98
CA GLN A 78 -8.16 1.75 -0.19
C GLN A 78 -6.78 1.10 -0.05
N VAL A 79 -6.68 -0.19 -0.35
CA VAL A 79 -5.43 -0.93 -0.23
C VAL A 79 -4.96 -1.36 -1.61
N VAL A 80 -3.70 -1.08 -1.93
CA VAL A 80 -3.02 -1.60 -3.11
C VAL A 80 -1.84 -2.43 -2.63
N LEU A 81 -1.83 -3.71 -3.00
CA LEU A 81 -0.74 -4.62 -2.62
C LEU A 81 0.45 -4.41 -3.54
N ILE A 82 1.64 -4.45 -2.96
CA ILE A 82 2.89 -4.37 -3.72
C ILE A 82 3.81 -5.53 -3.32
N SER A 83 4.69 -5.93 -4.22
CA SER A 83 5.70 -6.96 -3.94
C SER A 83 6.83 -6.86 -4.94
N SER A 84 8.01 -7.33 -4.54
CA SER A 84 9.13 -7.54 -5.46
C SER A 84 8.89 -8.73 -6.39
N ARG A 85 7.90 -9.59 -6.07
CA ARG A 85 7.49 -10.72 -6.90
C ARG A 85 6.34 -10.32 -7.81
N ASP A 86 6.12 -11.09 -8.87
CA ASP A 86 4.98 -10.91 -9.76
C ASP A 86 3.69 -11.46 -9.14
N ALA A 87 2.56 -10.99 -9.67
CA ALA A 87 1.24 -11.47 -9.23
C ALA A 87 1.13 -12.99 -9.31
N ALA A 88 1.74 -13.61 -10.32
CA ALA A 88 1.72 -15.07 -10.50
C ALA A 88 2.28 -15.84 -9.30
N ALA A 89 3.20 -15.24 -8.52
CA ALA A 89 3.77 -15.88 -7.33
C ALA A 89 2.72 -16.10 -6.23
N TYR A 90 1.65 -15.33 -6.23
CA TYR A 90 0.61 -15.40 -5.18
C TYR A 90 -0.66 -16.10 -5.65
N GLY A 91 -0.82 -16.28 -6.96
CA GLY A 91 -1.96 -17.01 -7.52
C GLY A 91 -3.30 -16.38 -7.16
N PRO A 92 -4.31 -17.21 -6.81
CA PRO A 92 -5.67 -16.70 -6.54
C PRO A 92 -5.78 -15.83 -5.28
N ARG A 93 -4.76 -15.78 -4.43
CA ARG A 93 -4.80 -14.96 -3.21
C ARG A 93 -5.02 -13.48 -3.52
N ILE A 94 -4.50 -13.01 -4.67
CA ILE A 94 -4.67 -11.61 -5.07
C ILE A 94 -6.14 -11.31 -5.35
N GLN A 95 -6.83 -12.22 -6.04
CA GLN A 95 -8.23 -12.03 -6.43
C GLN A 95 -9.18 -12.06 -5.26
N THR A 96 -8.83 -12.80 -4.20
CA THR A 96 -9.65 -12.90 -3.00
C THR A 96 -9.26 -11.89 -1.91
N ALA A 97 -8.19 -11.13 -2.13
CA ALA A 97 -7.71 -10.16 -1.16
C ALA A 97 -8.66 -8.96 -1.06
N HIS A 98 -8.72 -8.37 0.12
CA HIS A 98 -9.46 -7.14 0.35
C HIS A 98 -8.60 -5.94 -0.09
N ALA A 99 -8.32 -5.88 -1.40
CA ALA A 99 -7.49 -4.84 -1.99
C ALA A 99 -8.03 -4.46 -3.36
N LEU A 100 -7.75 -3.24 -3.80
CA LEU A 100 -8.14 -2.77 -5.12
C LEU A 100 -7.35 -3.43 -6.24
N GLY A 101 -6.10 -3.78 -5.95
CA GLY A 101 -5.24 -4.40 -6.95
C GLY A 101 -3.85 -4.68 -6.42
N PHE A 102 -2.99 -5.08 -7.33
CA PHE A 102 -1.62 -5.48 -7.04
C PHE A 102 -0.68 -4.83 -8.07
N LEU A 103 0.46 -4.34 -7.60
CA LEU A 103 1.54 -3.86 -8.46
C LEU A 103 2.85 -4.51 -8.04
N ALA A 104 3.60 -5.03 -9.01
CA ALA A 104 5.00 -5.37 -8.73
C ALA A 104 5.75 -4.05 -8.46
N LYS A 105 6.69 -4.05 -7.52
CA LYS A 105 7.39 -2.82 -7.13
C LYS A 105 8.02 -2.11 -8.31
N ARG A 106 8.56 -2.87 -9.29
CA ARG A 106 9.17 -2.30 -10.49
C ARG A 106 8.17 -1.59 -11.41
N GLU A 107 6.88 -1.87 -11.24
CA GLU A 107 5.81 -1.29 -12.06
C GLU A 107 5.17 -0.06 -11.42
N LEU A 108 5.62 0.31 -10.24
CA LEU A 108 5.03 1.44 -9.52
C LEU A 108 5.29 2.75 -10.26
N SER A 109 4.21 3.49 -10.48
CA SER A 109 4.24 4.85 -11.00
C SER A 109 2.97 5.56 -10.51
N GLY A 110 2.95 6.87 -10.62
CA GLY A 110 1.74 7.63 -10.31
C GLY A 110 0.58 7.21 -11.19
N ALA A 111 0.84 6.99 -12.49
CA ALA A 111 -0.20 6.57 -13.43
C ALA A 111 -0.73 5.16 -13.11
N ALA A 112 0.16 4.23 -12.76
CA ALA A 112 -0.24 2.87 -12.40
C ALA A 112 -1.10 2.87 -11.13
N LEU A 113 -0.71 3.66 -10.14
CA LEU A 113 -1.48 3.77 -8.91
C LEU A 113 -2.83 4.46 -9.17
N ALA A 114 -2.84 5.54 -9.94
CA ALA A 114 -4.07 6.26 -10.26
C ALA A 114 -5.09 5.38 -11.01
N ALA A 115 -4.61 4.44 -11.80
CA ALA A 115 -5.49 3.52 -12.53
C ALA A 115 -6.24 2.56 -11.61
N LEU A 116 -5.70 2.29 -10.41
CA LEU A 116 -6.30 1.38 -9.44
C LEU A 116 -7.20 2.10 -8.44
N VAL A 117 -6.82 3.29 -8.01
CA VAL A 117 -7.57 4.02 -6.99
C VAL A 117 -8.67 4.86 -7.63
N GLY A 118 -9.78 4.96 -6.96
CA GLY A 118 -10.97 5.64 -7.47
C GLY A 118 -10.95 7.14 -7.36
#